data_81a2a4be49e40fcf2de4f7644c5e9901
#
_entry.id   81a2a4be49e40fcf2de4f7644c5e9901
#
_cell.length_a   1.000
_cell.length_b   1.000
_cell.length_c   1.000
_cell.angle_alpha   90.00
_cell.angle_beta   90.00
_cell.angle_gamma   90.00
#
_symmetry.space_group_name_H-M   'P 1'
#
loop_
_entity.id
_entity.type
_entity.pdbx_description
1 polymer ?
#
loop_
_entity_poly.entity_id
_entity_poly.type
_entity_poly.pdbx_seq_one_letter_code
_entity_poly.pdbx_strand_id
1 'polypeptide(L)'
;MSLGASSSPREEGIGRTEQQSRLRKVGMSTALFATYYCVMFAKCSLPATLSLLVGDNSGLRFLDSPSSMSPPQNAQAGMARVLSLSTIFLSIGKLLLGPFIDAATGIFCLKLSLFALSCCLGTICQTTTFRHFALAWICVDFVFSACWAACLNAIHSSFEEEEWPGAIGMLAIAARTGNASAFLIFGALLGSVADHGGATIWTKFVSRDESWRVVFALSALIQTIPIILLSIVSPQKGLLSKANSDDARKDVLDAPNGSTAQASGSGRATSVHESLRILRSVASEMPFWLHLVSRAALMVFASFLMFVPSLMSNCFGLSSAPAAKTGSLYALGCLLAVSIGSKPYNNLDSRSKIVTNAVQLGTATFSALTLLLHVRGAISLPPSFGMFLMFIWGGSFAVPFYIPSSIFALERGGKKSSATISDFFDFFGFLCLAIFNGHAASIQQNVMIQWSLCFVILASCSATSLVCLTLLELISD
;
A
#
# COMPACT_ATOMS: atom_id res chain seq x y z
N MET A 1 -11.85 13.41 63.01
CA MET A 1 -12.86 12.69 62.24
C MET A 1 -12.69 13.00 60.78
N SER A 2 -12.04 12.14 60.05
CA SER A 2 -11.79 12.27 58.60
C SER A 2 -12.86 11.44 57.92
N LEU A 3 -13.77 12.09 57.21
CA LEU A 3 -14.78 11.45 56.37
C LEU A 3 -14.07 10.95 55.11
N GLY A 4 -13.84 9.64 55.07
CA GLY A 4 -13.40 8.95 53.86
C GLY A 4 -14.56 9.01 52.83
N ALA A 5 -14.32 9.75 51.74
CA ALA A 5 -15.19 9.76 50.59
C ALA A 5 -15.09 8.36 49.90
N SER A 6 -16.09 7.52 50.10
CA SER A 6 -16.24 6.27 49.35
C SER A 6 -16.66 6.62 47.93
N SER A 7 -15.77 6.46 46.97
CA SER A 7 -16.10 6.51 45.53
C SER A 7 -17.21 5.50 45.25
N SER A 8 -18.26 5.92 44.55
CA SER A 8 -19.39 5.06 44.26
C SER A 8 -18.97 3.93 43.28
N PRO A 9 -19.46 2.71 43.42
CA PRO A 9 -19.13 1.58 42.53
C PRO A 9 -19.48 1.83 41.06
N ARG A 10 -20.28 2.86 40.76
CA ARG A 10 -20.65 3.28 39.42
C ARG A 10 -19.53 4.03 38.69
N GLU A 11 -18.74 4.85 39.41
CA GLU A 11 -17.60 5.60 38.81
C GLU A 11 -16.44 4.68 38.48
N GLU A 12 -16.17 3.64 39.28
CA GLU A 12 -15.13 2.64 38.98
C GLU A 12 -15.50 1.79 37.73
N GLY A 13 -16.77 1.50 37.52
CA GLY A 13 -17.23 0.74 36.33
C GLY A 13 -17.08 1.52 35.03
N ILE A 14 -17.35 2.83 35.04
CA ILE A 14 -17.22 3.72 33.86
C ILE A 14 -15.75 3.88 33.47
N GLY A 15 -14.86 4.11 34.43
CA GLY A 15 -13.42 4.26 34.18
C GLY A 15 -12.76 2.99 33.60
N ARG A 16 -13.17 1.80 34.05
CA ARG A 16 -12.69 0.52 33.50
C ARG A 16 -13.13 0.28 32.05
N THR A 17 -14.36 0.65 31.72
CA THR A 17 -14.89 0.49 30.35
C THR A 17 -14.20 1.41 29.36
N GLU A 18 -13.93 2.66 29.74
CA GLU A 18 -13.17 3.62 28.93
C GLU A 18 -11.72 3.18 28.71
N GLN A 19 -11.06 2.73 29.76
CA GLN A 19 -9.68 2.24 29.68
C GLN A 19 -9.57 1.02 28.77
N GLN A 20 -10.51 0.10 28.84
CA GLN A 20 -10.57 -1.10 27.99
C GLN A 20 -10.81 -0.72 26.52
N SER A 21 -11.67 0.27 26.25
CA SER A 21 -11.91 0.80 24.90
C SER A 21 -10.63 1.44 24.32
N ARG A 22 -9.93 2.27 25.09
CA ARG A 22 -8.64 2.87 24.67
C ARG A 22 -7.57 1.83 24.37
N LEU A 23 -7.40 0.81 25.23
CA LEU A 23 -6.44 -0.27 25.00
C LEU A 23 -6.76 -1.05 23.74
N ARG A 24 -8.02 -1.28 23.43
CA ARG A 24 -8.46 -1.94 22.21
C ARG A 24 -8.17 -1.10 20.97
N LYS A 25 -8.41 0.22 20.99
CA LYS A 25 -8.06 1.15 19.89
C LYS A 25 -6.55 1.16 19.63
N VAL A 26 -5.73 1.25 20.69
CA VAL A 26 -4.26 1.19 20.58
C VAL A 26 -3.80 -0.15 20.00
N GLY A 27 -4.35 -1.26 20.49
CA GLY A 27 -4.04 -2.59 19.97
C GLY A 27 -4.39 -2.73 18.49
N MET A 28 -5.54 -2.22 18.05
CA MET A 28 -5.95 -2.23 16.65
C MET A 28 -5.04 -1.34 15.79
N SER A 29 -4.69 -0.14 16.23
CA SER A 29 -3.71 0.74 15.55
C SER A 29 -2.38 0.02 15.35
N THR A 30 -1.86 -0.62 16.39
CA THR A 30 -0.58 -1.37 16.33
C THR A 30 -0.67 -2.55 15.36
N ALA A 31 -1.78 -3.30 15.38
CA ALA A 31 -1.98 -4.44 14.49
C ALA A 31 -2.10 -4.01 13.03
N LEU A 32 -2.82 -2.92 12.75
CA LEU A 32 -2.94 -2.36 11.38
C LEU A 32 -1.61 -1.78 10.89
N PHE A 33 -0.87 -1.07 11.76
CA PHE A 33 0.47 -0.59 11.44
C PHE A 33 1.39 -1.75 11.08
N ALA A 34 1.49 -2.78 11.93
CA ALA A 34 2.31 -3.94 11.68
C ALA A 34 1.90 -4.68 10.40
N THR A 35 0.59 -4.78 10.15
CA THR A 35 0.05 -5.39 8.93
C THR A 35 0.58 -4.68 7.69
N TYR A 36 0.38 -3.38 7.60
CA TYR A 36 0.73 -2.65 6.38
C TYR A 36 2.23 -2.46 6.23
N TYR A 37 2.97 -2.35 7.35
CA TYR A 37 4.43 -2.40 7.36
C TYR A 37 4.96 -3.71 6.76
N CYS A 38 4.51 -4.87 7.27
CA CYS A 38 4.99 -6.18 6.81
C CYS A 38 4.62 -6.46 5.35
N VAL A 39 3.42 -6.06 4.94
CA VAL A 39 2.96 -6.20 3.55
C VAL A 39 3.84 -5.37 2.60
N MET A 40 4.12 -4.12 2.92
CA MET A 40 4.96 -3.23 2.10
C MET A 40 6.43 -3.62 2.15
N PHE A 41 6.91 -4.13 3.29
CA PHE A 41 8.24 -4.72 3.41
C PHE A 41 8.41 -5.89 2.42
N ALA A 42 7.47 -6.84 2.42
CA ALA A 42 7.53 -7.98 1.51
C ALA A 42 7.40 -7.59 0.03
N LYS A 43 6.64 -6.54 -0.27
CA LYS A 43 6.49 -6.04 -1.64
C LYS A 43 7.80 -5.53 -2.25
N CYS A 44 8.75 -5.07 -1.41
CA CYS A 44 10.08 -4.64 -1.84
C CYS A 44 11.03 -5.81 -2.17
N SER A 45 10.66 -7.06 -1.93
CA SER A 45 11.52 -8.22 -2.21
C SER A 45 11.89 -8.35 -3.68
N LEU A 46 10.93 -8.19 -4.59
CA LEU A 46 11.20 -8.26 -6.03
C LEU A 46 12.08 -7.09 -6.53
N PRO A 47 11.77 -5.82 -6.26
CA PRO A 47 12.65 -4.71 -6.65
C PRO A 47 14.08 -4.84 -6.10
N ALA A 48 14.23 -5.30 -4.86
CA ALA A 48 15.55 -5.46 -4.23
C ALA A 48 16.38 -6.58 -4.86
N THR A 49 15.76 -7.61 -5.39
CA THR A 49 16.42 -8.79 -5.97
C THR A 49 16.42 -8.80 -7.49
N LEU A 50 15.83 -7.80 -8.13
CA LEU A 50 15.60 -7.79 -9.59
C LEU A 50 16.90 -7.96 -10.39
N SER A 51 17.98 -7.30 -9.98
CA SER A 51 19.29 -7.42 -10.65
C SER A 51 19.89 -8.82 -10.57
N LEU A 52 19.63 -9.55 -9.46
CA LEU A 52 20.09 -10.93 -9.29
C LEU A 52 19.23 -11.91 -10.11
N LEU A 53 17.92 -11.68 -10.17
CA LEU A 53 16.98 -12.51 -10.92
C LEU A 53 17.19 -12.43 -12.43
N VAL A 54 17.69 -11.29 -12.92
CA VAL A 54 18.00 -11.06 -14.34
C VAL A 54 19.42 -11.52 -14.70
N GLY A 55 20.30 -11.73 -13.72
CA GLY A 55 21.66 -12.21 -13.93
C GLY A 55 21.73 -13.66 -14.41
N ASP A 56 22.78 -14.00 -15.13
CA ASP A 56 22.99 -15.34 -15.75
C ASP A 56 23.01 -16.48 -14.72
N ASN A 57 23.33 -16.18 -13.47
CA ASN A 57 23.49 -17.15 -12.38
C ASN A 57 22.29 -17.18 -11.42
N SER A 58 21.12 -16.70 -11.83
CA SER A 58 19.95 -16.60 -10.93
C SER A 58 19.37 -17.93 -10.45
N GLY A 59 19.81 -19.06 -10.99
CA GLY A 59 19.27 -20.40 -10.72
C GLY A 59 17.84 -20.60 -11.30
N LEU A 60 17.26 -19.62 -11.96
CA LEU A 60 15.97 -19.71 -12.63
C LEU A 60 16.16 -20.15 -14.10
N ARG A 61 15.52 -21.24 -14.49
CA ARG A 61 15.58 -21.73 -15.86
C ARG A 61 14.55 -21.01 -16.73
N PHE A 62 15.03 -20.31 -17.75
CA PHE A 62 14.20 -19.68 -18.78
C PHE A 62 13.99 -20.67 -19.92
N LEU A 63 12.86 -21.36 -19.96
CA LEU A 63 12.59 -22.50 -20.87
C LEU A 63 12.22 -22.10 -22.31
N ASP A 64 11.88 -20.82 -22.57
CA ASP A 64 11.32 -20.37 -23.86
C ASP A 64 12.13 -19.22 -24.48
N SER A 65 13.44 -19.35 -24.54
CA SER A 65 14.24 -18.33 -25.25
C SER A 65 14.14 -18.53 -26.76
N PRO A 66 13.63 -17.56 -27.53
CA PRO A 66 13.84 -17.54 -28.97
C PRO A 66 15.37 -17.57 -29.23
N SER A 67 15.78 -18.44 -30.13
CA SER A 67 17.21 -18.69 -30.44
C SER A 67 18.01 -17.47 -30.95
N SER A 68 17.35 -16.33 -31.13
CA SER A 68 17.93 -15.07 -31.66
C SER A 68 18.34 -14.04 -30.61
N MET A 69 17.99 -14.22 -29.31
CA MET A 69 18.33 -13.26 -28.25
C MET A 69 19.36 -13.82 -27.27
N SER A 70 20.26 -12.96 -26.77
CA SER A 70 21.19 -13.35 -25.70
C SER A 70 20.45 -13.64 -24.38
N PRO A 71 20.91 -14.60 -23.56
CA PRO A 71 20.25 -14.99 -22.29
C PRO A 71 19.88 -13.83 -21.37
N PRO A 72 20.72 -12.82 -21.10
CA PRO A 72 20.36 -11.71 -20.22
C PRO A 72 19.24 -10.82 -20.78
N GLN A 73 19.19 -10.59 -22.10
CA GLN A 73 18.12 -9.82 -22.72
C GLN A 73 16.77 -10.50 -22.61
N ASN A 74 16.72 -11.83 -22.69
CA ASN A 74 15.51 -12.62 -22.50
C ASN A 74 15.02 -12.56 -21.05
N ALA A 75 15.92 -12.60 -20.08
CA ALA A 75 15.59 -12.51 -18.66
C ALA A 75 15.00 -11.16 -18.31
N GLN A 76 15.59 -10.07 -18.83
CA GLN A 76 15.09 -8.71 -18.63
C GLN A 76 13.71 -8.50 -19.26
N ALA A 77 13.52 -8.91 -20.51
CA ALA A 77 12.23 -8.82 -21.19
C ALA A 77 11.16 -9.68 -20.49
N GLY A 78 11.55 -10.87 -20.00
CA GLY A 78 10.69 -11.74 -19.21
C GLY A 78 10.22 -11.06 -17.92
N MET A 79 11.15 -10.48 -17.14
CA MET A 79 10.83 -9.76 -15.90
C MET A 79 9.96 -8.52 -16.14
N ALA A 80 10.22 -7.75 -17.19
CA ALA A 80 9.38 -6.63 -17.58
C ALA A 80 7.94 -7.05 -17.85
N ARG A 81 7.74 -8.18 -18.55
CA ARG A 81 6.41 -8.78 -18.77
C ARG A 81 5.76 -9.23 -17.47
N VAL A 82 6.51 -9.86 -16.57
CA VAL A 82 5.99 -10.25 -15.25
C VAL A 82 5.53 -9.04 -14.46
N LEU A 83 6.32 -7.97 -14.39
CA LEU A 83 5.95 -6.74 -13.68
C LEU A 83 4.69 -6.09 -14.26
N SER A 84 4.58 -5.98 -15.59
CA SER A 84 3.39 -5.44 -16.23
C SER A 84 2.16 -6.32 -16.01
N LEU A 85 2.31 -7.64 -16.20
CA LEU A 85 1.21 -8.57 -16.04
C LEU A 85 0.75 -8.67 -14.57
N SER A 86 1.67 -8.72 -13.62
CA SER A 86 1.33 -8.76 -12.20
C SER A 86 0.59 -7.48 -11.76
N THR A 87 0.96 -6.32 -12.30
CA THR A 87 0.26 -5.05 -12.06
C THR A 87 -1.17 -5.08 -12.63
N ILE A 88 -1.40 -5.72 -13.78
CA ILE A 88 -2.75 -5.94 -14.33
C ILE A 88 -3.57 -6.84 -13.39
N PHE A 89 -2.99 -7.95 -12.92
CA PHE A 89 -3.68 -8.85 -11.98
C PHE A 89 -3.94 -8.18 -10.63
N LEU A 90 -3.05 -7.31 -10.16
CA LEU A 90 -3.27 -6.47 -9.00
C LEU A 90 -4.48 -5.54 -9.23
N SER A 91 -4.55 -4.92 -10.39
CA SER A 91 -5.71 -4.08 -10.79
C SER A 91 -7.02 -4.90 -10.78
N ILE A 92 -7.03 -6.06 -11.43
CA ILE A 92 -8.20 -6.96 -11.43
C ILE A 92 -8.59 -7.37 -10.01
N GLY A 93 -7.59 -7.70 -9.17
CA GLY A 93 -7.81 -8.03 -7.77
C GLY A 93 -8.51 -6.91 -7.00
N LYS A 94 -8.14 -5.66 -7.23
CA LYS A 94 -8.80 -4.49 -6.66
C LYS A 94 -10.30 -4.45 -7.02
N LEU A 95 -10.63 -4.68 -8.27
CA LEU A 95 -12.02 -4.65 -8.73
C LEU A 95 -12.86 -5.78 -8.11
N LEU A 96 -12.28 -6.97 -7.97
CA LEU A 96 -13.01 -8.15 -7.50
C LEU A 96 -13.10 -8.25 -5.98
N LEU A 97 -12.03 -7.86 -5.25
CA LEU A 97 -11.92 -8.09 -3.82
C LEU A 97 -12.55 -7.00 -2.97
N GLY A 98 -12.70 -5.76 -3.46
CA GLY A 98 -13.35 -4.68 -2.73
C GLY A 98 -14.74 -5.04 -2.22
N PRO A 99 -15.70 -5.46 -3.10
CA PRO A 99 -17.03 -5.89 -2.67
C PRO A 99 -17.01 -7.12 -1.74
N PHE A 100 -16.03 -8.01 -1.91
CA PHE A 100 -15.87 -9.17 -1.03
C PHE A 100 -15.41 -8.75 0.37
N ILE A 101 -14.51 -7.77 0.48
CA ILE A 101 -14.02 -7.23 1.75
C ILE A 101 -15.17 -6.58 2.53
N ASP A 102 -16.00 -5.80 1.85
CA ASP A 102 -17.16 -5.16 2.46
C ASP A 102 -18.21 -6.19 2.96
N ALA A 103 -18.34 -7.31 2.24
CA ALA A 103 -19.24 -8.40 2.64
C ALA A 103 -18.69 -9.25 3.78
N ALA A 104 -17.38 -9.52 3.81
CA ALA A 104 -16.76 -10.50 4.72
C ALA A 104 -16.16 -9.89 5.99
N THR A 105 -15.88 -8.63 6.05
CA THR A 105 -15.16 -7.83 7.07
C THR A 105 -13.65 -7.67 6.78
N GLY A 106 -13.15 -6.43 6.98
CA GLY A 106 -11.75 -6.10 6.70
C GLY A 106 -10.74 -6.96 7.48
N ILE A 107 -10.98 -7.20 8.77
CA ILE A 107 -10.04 -7.96 9.63
C ILE A 107 -9.91 -9.42 9.18
N PHE A 108 -11.02 -10.06 8.79
CA PHE A 108 -10.98 -11.42 8.26
C PHE A 108 -10.20 -11.48 6.95
N CYS A 109 -10.48 -10.55 6.03
CA CYS A 109 -9.79 -10.46 4.76
C CYS A 109 -8.29 -10.19 4.93
N LEU A 110 -7.90 -9.34 5.90
CA LEU A 110 -6.48 -9.11 6.23
C LEU A 110 -5.77 -10.40 6.66
N LYS A 111 -6.35 -11.17 7.60
CA LYS A 111 -5.76 -12.44 8.05
C LYS A 111 -5.60 -13.42 6.89
N LEU A 112 -6.63 -13.55 6.07
CA LEU A 112 -6.60 -14.43 4.90
C LEU A 112 -5.55 -14.01 3.88
N SER A 113 -5.47 -12.70 3.57
CA SER A 113 -4.49 -12.15 2.63
C SER A 113 -3.06 -12.31 3.14
N LEU A 114 -2.79 -12.04 4.42
CA LEU A 114 -1.46 -12.23 5.02
C LEU A 114 -1.01 -13.69 4.98
N PHE A 115 -1.91 -14.62 5.28
CA PHE A 115 -1.64 -16.06 5.18
C PHE A 115 -1.33 -16.46 3.73
N ALA A 116 -2.17 -16.04 2.78
CA ALA A 116 -1.96 -16.31 1.37
C ALA A 116 -0.65 -15.70 0.84
N LEU A 117 -0.32 -14.45 1.25
CA LEU A 117 0.96 -13.80 0.92
C LEU A 117 2.14 -14.60 1.45
N SER A 118 2.09 -15.06 2.72
CA SER A 118 3.14 -15.90 3.31
C SER A 118 3.34 -17.19 2.49
N CYS A 119 2.26 -17.86 2.12
CA CYS A 119 2.31 -19.07 1.30
C CYS A 119 2.89 -18.82 -0.11
N CYS A 120 2.43 -17.77 -0.79
CA CYS A 120 2.94 -17.43 -2.14
C CYS A 120 4.42 -17.05 -2.12
N LEU A 121 4.86 -16.22 -1.16
CA LEU A 121 6.27 -15.85 -0.99
C LEU A 121 7.13 -17.06 -0.62
N GLY A 122 6.63 -17.95 0.24
CA GLY A 122 7.28 -19.21 0.58
C GLY A 122 7.42 -20.15 -0.62
N THR A 123 6.41 -20.20 -1.50
CA THR A 123 6.47 -20.95 -2.75
C THR A 123 7.55 -20.40 -3.69
N ILE A 124 7.69 -19.07 -3.78
CA ILE A 124 8.73 -18.42 -4.60
C ILE A 124 10.12 -18.90 -4.18
N CYS A 125 10.39 -19.08 -2.90
CA CYS A 125 11.70 -19.55 -2.41
C CYS A 125 12.10 -20.92 -2.99
N GLN A 126 11.14 -21.75 -3.38
CA GLN A 126 11.36 -23.10 -3.89
C GLN A 126 11.30 -23.19 -5.42
N THR A 127 11.00 -22.09 -6.10
CA THR A 127 10.88 -22.11 -7.57
C THR A 127 12.25 -22.30 -8.25
N THR A 128 12.28 -23.14 -9.27
CA THR A 128 13.46 -23.38 -10.11
C THR A 128 13.25 -22.95 -11.55
N THR A 129 11.99 -22.65 -11.94
CA THR A 129 11.65 -22.20 -13.28
C THR A 129 11.05 -20.83 -13.27
N PHE A 130 11.35 -20.04 -14.27
CA PHE A 130 10.83 -18.68 -14.42
C PHE A 130 9.30 -18.62 -14.48
N ARG A 131 8.65 -19.62 -15.10
CA ARG A 131 7.18 -19.68 -15.18
C ARG A 131 6.53 -19.82 -13.81
N HIS A 132 7.04 -20.70 -12.95
CA HIS A 132 6.50 -20.87 -11.60
C HIS A 132 6.75 -19.63 -10.74
N PHE A 133 7.93 -19.02 -10.86
CA PHE A 133 8.23 -17.73 -10.23
C PHE A 133 7.23 -16.64 -10.67
N ALA A 134 7.03 -16.49 -11.97
CA ALA A 134 6.11 -15.50 -12.54
C ALA A 134 4.68 -15.70 -12.04
N LEU A 135 4.17 -16.94 -12.07
CA LEU A 135 2.83 -17.26 -11.59
C LEU A 135 2.68 -16.95 -10.09
N ALA A 136 3.65 -17.38 -9.28
CA ALA A 136 3.61 -17.13 -7.84
C ALA A 136 3.66 -15.62 -7.52
N TRP A 137 4.46 -14.84 -8.27
CA TRP A 137 4.49 -13.38 -8.11
C TRP A 137 3.18 -12.70 -8.54
N ILE A 138 2.56 -13.16 -9.62
CA ILE A 138 1.23 -12.68 -10.03
C ILE A 138 0.20 -12.96 -8.91
N CYS A 139 0.25 -14.13 -8.27
CA CYS A 139 -0.60 -14.44 -7.11
C CYS A 139 -0.30 -13.52 -5.91
N VAL A 140 0.98 -13.21 -5.64
CA VAL A 140 1.36 -12.22 -4.60
C VAL A 140 0.69 -10.89 -4.87
N ASP A 141 0.74 -10.37 -6.10
CA ASP A 141 0.16 -9.07 -6.46
C ASP A 141 -1.36 -9.10 -6.41
N PHE A 142 -1.99 -10.18 -6.85
CA PHE A 142 -3.43 -10.35 -6.72
C PHE A 142 -3.89 -10.33 -5.26
N VAL A 143 -3.24 -11.09 -4.37
CA VAL A 143 -3.59 -11.13 -2.93
C VAL A 143 -3.26 -9.80 -2.25
N PHE A 144 -2.14 -9.18 -2.60
CA PHE A 144 -1.75 -7.85 -2.10
C PHE A 144 -2.83 -6.79 -2.36
N SER A 145 -3.57 -6.92 -3.46
CA SER A 145 -4.60 -5.95 -3.85
C SER A 145 -5.66 -5.71 -2.76
N ALA A 146 -5.98 -6.73 -1.96
CA ALA A 146 -6.97 -6.64 -0.88
C ALA A 146 -6.49 -5.83 0.33
N CYS A 147 -5.18 -5.70 0.55
CA CYS A 147 -4.65 -5.28 1.85
C CYS A 147 -5.02 -3.84 2.23
N TRP A 148 -4.96 -2.88 1.31
CA TRP A 148 -5.28 -1.48 1.60
C TRP A 148 -6.76 -1.29 1.93
N ALA A 149 -7.64 -1.78 1.07
CA ALA A 149 -9.09 -1.66 1.26
C ALA A 149 -9.58 -2.39 2.52
N ALA A 150 -9.00 -3.55 2.83
CA ALA A 150 -9.30 -4.26 4.06
C ALA A 150 -8.83 -3.50 5.31
N CYS A 151 -7.70 -2.77 5.24
CA CYS A 151 -7.29 -1.85 6.30
C CYS A 151 -8.27 -0.68 6.46
N LEU A 152 -8.73 -0.06 5.36
CA LEU A 152 -9.73 1.02 5.42
C LEU A 152 -11.06 0.54 6.02
N ASN A 153 -11.55 -0.64 5.61
CA ASN A 153 -12.75 -1.23 6.20
C ASN A 153 -12.57 -1.53 7.70
N ALA A 154 -11.38 -1.99 8.12
CA ALA A 154 -11.06 -2.17 9.53
C ALA A 154 -10.99 -0.85 10.30
N ILE A 155 -10.45 0.23 9.71
CA ILE A 155 -10.45 1.59 10.28
C ILE A 155 -11.87 2.06 10.49
N HIS A 156 -12.71 2.01 9.46
CA HIS A 156 -14.10 2.42 9.56
C HIS A 156 -14.87 1.69 10.68
N SER A 157 -14.56 0.42 10.91
CA SER A 157 -15.25 -0.39 11.93
C SER A 157 -14.70 -0.21 13.36
N SER A 158 -13.53 0.38 13.52
CA SER A 158 -12.78 0.42 14.79
C SER A 158 -12.51 1.82 15.35
N PHE A 159 -12.60 2.85 14.53
CA PHE A 159 -12.28 4.23 14.87
C PHE A 159 -13.45 5.16 14.60
N GLU A 160 -13.51 6.28 15.30
CA GLU A 160 -14.47 7.36 15.09
C GLU A 160 -14.06 8.19 13.86
N GLU A 161 -15.00 8.94 13.30
CA GLU A 161 -14.80 9.68 12.03
C GLU A 161 -13.66 10.71 12.15
N GLU A 162 -13.57 11.39 13.28
CA GLU A 162 -12.52 12.36 13.57
C GLU A 162 -11.11 11.72 13.64
N GLU A 163 -11.04 10.42 13.90
CA GLU A 163 -9.80 9.65 14.01
C GLU A 163 -9.30 9.11 12.65
N TRP A 164 -10.17 9.06 11.61
CA TRP A 164 -9.85 8.43 10.32
C TRP A 164 -8.62 9.00 9.63
N PRO A 165 -8.44 10.34 9.54
CA PRO A 165 -7.26 10.89 8.88
C PRO A 165 -5.96 10.49 9.56
N GLY A 166 -5.96 10.44 10.89
CA GLY A 166 -4.84 9.98 11.70
C GLY A 166 -4.53 8.49 11.47
N ALA A 167 -5.57 7.65 11.39
CA ALA A 167 -5.43 6.22 11.14
C ALA A 167 -4.94 5.92 9.71
N ILE A 168 -5.44 6.64 8.71
CA ILE A 168 -4.96 6.55 7.31
C ILE A 168 -3.50 7.00 7.23
N GLY A 169 -3.17 8.13 7.87
CA GLY A 169 -1.80 8.63 7.95
C GLY A 169 -0.85 7.61 8.59
N MET A 170 -1.28 6.94 9.66
CA MET A 170 -0.52 5.85 10.30
C MET A 170 -0.26 4.68 9.34
N LEU A 171 -1.24 4.27 8.52
CA LEU A 171 -1.03 3.24 7.49
C LEU A 171 -0.03 3.71 6.42
N ALA A 172 -0.11 4.97 6.00
CA ALA A 172 0.84 5.53 5.05
C ALA A 172 2.27 5.58 5.62
N ILE A 173 2.42 5.94 6.91
CA ILE A 173 3.69 5.87 7.65
C ILE A 173 4.20 4.42 7.68
N ALA A 174 3.36 3.46 8.02
CA ALA A 174 3.70 2.03 8.04
C ALA A 174 4.22 1.56 6.67
N ALA A 175 3.53 1.94 5.58
CA ALA A 175 3.95 1.63 4.23
C ALA A 175 5.37 2.12 3.92
N ARG A 176 5.65 3.38 4.22
CA ARG A 176 6.94 4.00 3.89
C ARG A 176 8.07 3.50 4.76
N THR A 177 7.80 3.28 6.04
CA THR A 177 8.76 2.65 6.96
C THR A 177 9.06 1.21 6.54
N GLY A 178 8.03 0.44 6.13
CA GLY A 178 8.18 -0.90 5.58
C GLY A 178 9.08 -0.93 4.33
N ASN A 179 8.82 -0.03 3.37
CA ASN A 179 9.65 0.08 2.17
C ASN A 179 11.11 0.46 2.50
N ALA A 180 11.31 1.50 3.32
CA ALA A 180 12.65 1.97 3.68
C ALA A 180 13.46 0.89 4.40
N SER A 181 12.87 0.23 5.40
CA SER A 181 13.53 -0.85 6.16
C SER A 181 13.80 -2.09 5.29
N ALA A 182 12.90 -2.42 4.36
CA ALA A 182 13.10 -3.51 3.43
C ALA A 182 14.36 -3.31 2.57
N PHE A 183 14.50 -2.15 1.93
CA PHE A 183 15.69 -1.87 1.11
C PHE A 183 16.98 -1.86 1.93
N LEU A 184 16.95 -1.37 3.18
CA LEU A 184 18.11 -1.41 4.07
C LEU A 184 18.47 -2.85 4.47
N ILE A 185 17.48 -3.64 4.92
CA ILE A 185 17.69 -5.00 5.41
C ILE A 185 18.06 -5.94 4.26
N PHE A 186 17.34 -5.86 3.13
CA PHE A 186 17.65 -6.69 1.96
C PHE A 186 19.00 -6.32 1.35
N GLY A 187 19.34 -5.02 1.28
CA GLY A 187 20.64 -4.56 0.81
C GLY A 187 21.78 -5.05 1.69
N ALA A 188 21.63 -4.99 3.03
CA ALA A 188 22.61 -5.52 3.97
C ALA A 188 22.74 -7.05 3.86
N LEU A 189 21.62 -7.76 3.72
CA LEU A 189 21.58 -9.22 3.60
C LEU A 189 22.26 -9.68 2.31
N LEU A 190 21.94 -9.05 1.18
CA LEU A 190 22.56 -9.36 -0.11
C LEU A 190 24.04 -8.98 -0.16
N GLY A 191 24.42 -7.86 0.46
CA GLY A 191 25.81 -7.42 0.60
C GLY A 191 26.64 -8.40 1.47
N SER A 192 26.10 -8.85 2.59
CA SER A 192 26.80 -9.81 3.46
C SER A 192 27.07 -11.15 2.79
N VAL A 193 26.20 -11.59 1.89
CA VAL A 193 26.42 -12.81 1.08
C VAL A 193 27.47 -12.57 -0.02
N ALA A 194 27.56 -11.33 -0.54
CA ALA A 194 28.52 -10.98 -1.60
C ALA A 194 29.96 -10.85 -1.09
N ASP A 195 30.16 -10.19 0.08
CA ASP A 195 31.48 -9.80 0.60
C ASP A 195 32.17 -10.91 1.41
N HIS A 196 31.39 -11.79 2.05
CA HIS A 196 31.94 -12.84 2.92
C HIS A 196 31.89 -14.19 2.23
N GLY A 197 32.91 -14.49 1.48
CA GLY A 197 33.12 -15.77 0.79
C GLY A 197 33.21 -17.01 1.71
N GLY A 198 32.45 -17.09 2.81
CA GLY A 198 32.39 -18.34 3.52
C GLY A 198 32.09 -18.39 5.02
N ALA A 199 31.72 -17.30 5.71
CA ALA A 199 31.73 -17.37 7.18
C ALA A 199 30.39 -17.07 7.91
N THR A 200 29.30 -16.73 7.22
CA THR A 200 28.00 -16.50 7.87
C THR A 200 27.13 -17.76 7.89
N ILE A 201 26.30 -17.90 8.92
CA ILE A 201 25.37 -19.04 9.06
C ILE A 201 24.53 -19.27 7.80
N TRP A 202 24.18 -18.20 7.09
CA TRP A 202 23.38 -18.21 5.86
C TRP A 202 24.12 -18.73 4.63
N THR A 203 25.42 -18.48 4.50
CA THR A 203 26.24 -18.96 3.36
C THR A 203 26.44 -20.46 3.35
N LYS A 204 26.23 -21.13 4.49
CA LYS A 204 26.25 -22.60 4.56
C LYS A 204 25.01 -23.27 3.93
N PHE A 205 23.92 -22.53 3.83
CA PHE A 205 22.63 -23.07 3.35
C PHE A 205 22.20 -22.58 1.97
N VAL A 206 22.77 -21.46 1.49
CA VAL A 206 22.35 -20.84 0.23
C VAL A 206 23.58 -20.43 -0.57
N SER A 207 23.65 -20.85 -1.82
CA SER A 207 24.69 -20.39 -2.75
C SER A 207 24.56 -18.90 -3.02
N ARG A 208 25.66 -18.23 -3.37
CA ARG A 208 25.66 -16.79 -3.69
C ARG A 208 24.61 -16.44 -4.74
N ASP A 209 24.44 -17.29 -5.73
CA ASP A 209 23.55 -17.10 -6.86
C ASP A 209 22.07 -17.26 -6.48
N GLU A 210 21.78 -17.92 -5.37
CA GLU A 210 20.43 -18.15 -4.83
C GLU A 210 20.09 -17.25 -3.62
N SER A 211 20.92 -16.27 -3.31
CA SER A 211 20.73 -15.34 -2.17
C SER A 211 19.38 -14.60 -2.19
N TRP A 212 18.80 -14.39 -3.37
CA TRP A 212 17.46 -13.82 -3.52
C TRP A 212 16.38 -14.66 -2.82
N ARG A 213 16.54 -15.99 -2.69
CA ARG A 213 15.58 -16.87 -2.01
C ARG A 213 15.43 -16.53 -0.53
N VAL A 214 16.53 -16.11 0.12
CA VAL A 214 16.51 -15.71 1.54
C VAL A 214 15.67 -14.43 1.73
N VAL A 215 15.71 -13.50 0.78
CA VAL A 215 14.89 -12.28 0.80
C VAL A 215 13.40 -12.64 0.78
N PHE A 216 12.99 -13.57 -0.10
CA PHE A 216 11.60 -14.01 -0.17
C PHE A 216 11.19 -14.85 1.05
N ALA A 217 12.09 -15.69 1.60
CA ALA A 217 11.84 -16.44 2.82
C ALA A 217 11.61 -15.51 4.02
N LEU A 218 12.45 -14.48 4.19
CA LEU A 218 12.26 -13.46 5.22
C LEU A 218 10.94 -12.71 5.01
N SER A 219 10.62 -12.37 3.77
CA SER A 219 9.37 -11.70 3.41
C SER A 219 8.13 -12.56 3.70
N ALA A 220 8.21 -13.88 3.54
CA ALA A 220 7.15 -14.80 3.92
C ALA A 220 7.00 -14.88 5.45
N LEU A 221 8.11 -15.00 6.16
CA LEU A 221 8.12 -15.16 7.63
C LEU A 221 7.55 -13.93 8.33
N ILE A 222 7.90 -12.72 7.88
CA ILE A 222 7.47 -11.48 8.54
C ILE A 222 5.93 -11.30 8.51
N GLN A 223 5.20 -11.93 7.55
CA GLN A 223 3.74 -11.88 7.50
C GLN A 223 3.07 -12.59 8.70
N THR A 224 3.77 -13.45 9.41
CA THR A 224 3.20 -14.14 10.59
C THR A 224 2.97 -13.18 11.76
N ILE A 225 3.79 -12.13 11.88
CA ILE A 225 3.69 -11.13 12.96
C ILE A 225 2.30 -10.47 12.99
N PRO A 226 1.82 -9.83 11.92
CA PRO A 226 0.52 -9.19 11.93
C PRO A 226 -0.63 -10.19 12.02
N ILE A 227 -0.50 -11.43 11.53
CA ILE A 227 -1.53 -12.48 11.73
C ILE A 227 -1.75 -12.73 13.21
N ILE A 228 -0.67 -12.86 13.99
CA ILE A 228 -0.74 -13.06 15.43
C ILE A 228 -1.36 -11.84 16.11
N LEU A 229 -0.89 -10.63 15.80
CA LEU A 229 -1.40 -9.39 16.39
C LEU A 229 -2.90 -9.19 16.11
N LEU A 230 -3.35 -9.37 14.87
CA LEU A 230 -4.76 -9.29 14.49
C LEU A 230 -5.60 -10.37 15.18
N SER A 231 -5.02 -11.53 15.50
CA SER A 231 -5.73 -12.61 16.19
C SER A 231 -5.91 -12.31 17.67
N ILE A 232 -4.96 -11.62 18.29
CA ILE A 232 -5.03 -11.18 19.70
C ILE A 232 -6.05 -10.04 19.87
N VAL A 233 -6.01 -9.04 18.97
CA VAL A 233 -6.82 -7.82 19.09
C VAL A 233 -8.27 -8.04 18.67
N SER A 234 -8.53 -8.99 17.76
CA SER A 234 -9.87 -9.33 17.30
C SER A 234 -10.41 -10.56 18.05
N PRO A 235 -11.04 -10.39 19.22
CA PRO A 235 -11.66 -11.52 19.90
C PRO A 235 -12.76 -12.11 19.01
N GLN A 236 -12.79 -13.43 18.95
CA GLN A 236 -13.81 -14.20 18.23
C GLN A 236 -15.20 -13.83 18.77
N LYS A 237 -15.94 -12.96 18.07
CA LYS A 237 -17.36 -12.69 18.35
C LYS A 237 -18.25 -13.94 18.22
N GLY A 238 -17.70 -15.06 17.75
CA GLY A 238 -18.47 -16.28 17.50
C GLY A 238 -18.88 -17.08 18.73
N LEU A 239 -18.19 -16.96 19.88
CA LEU A 239 -18.53 -17.71 21.09
C LEU A 239 -19.45 -16.93 22.05
N LEU A 240 -19.33 -15.60 22.12
CA LEU A 240 -20.16 -14.76 22.98
C LEU A 240 -21.53 -14.44 22.37
N SER A 241 -21.66 -14.46 21.03
CA SER A 241 -22.97 -14.27 20.37
C SER A 241 -23.91 -15.45 20.55
N LYS A 242 -23.40 -16.67 20.74
CA LYS A 242 -24.25 -17.83 21.05
C LYS A 242 -24.76 -17.79 22.48
N ALA A 243 -23.97 -17.37 23.46
CA ALA A 243 -24.39 -17.25 24.84
C ALA A 243 -25.49 -16.18 25.04
N ASN A 244 -25.34 -15.01 24.37
CA ASN A 244 -26.35 -13.95 24.46
C ASN A 244 -27.63 -14.24 23.63
N SER A 245 -27.57 -15.09 22.60
CA SER A 245 -28.77 -15.47 21.85
C SER A 245 -29.66 -16.49 22.59
N ASP A 246 -29.05 -17.28 23.46
CA ASP A 246 -29.82 -18.25 24.27
C ASP A 246 -30.47 -17.58 25.48
N ASP A 247 -29.87 -16.54 26.07
CA ASP A 247 -30.48 -15.72 27.13
C ASP A 247 -31.57 -14.80 26.57
N ALA A 248 -31.34 -14.13 25.42
CA ALA A 248 -32.36 -13.32 24.77
C ALA A 248 -33.56 -14.12 24.27
N ARG A 249 -33.41 -15.42 24.04
CA ARG A 249 -34.51 -16.31 23.65
C ARG A 249 -35.38 -16.74 24.84
N LYS A 250 -34.84 -16.73 26.04
CA LYS A 250 -35.61 -16.98 27.28
C LYS A 250 -36.48 -15.79 27.64
N ASP A 251 -35.98 -14.56 27.50
CA ASP A 251 -36.72 -13.35 27.85
C ASP A 251 -37.87 -13.02 26.88
N VAL A 252 -37.84 -13.54 25.63
CA VAL A 252 -38.89 -13.33 24.61
C VAL A 252 -40.08 -14.28 24.80
N LEU A 253 -39.95 -15.37 25.56
CA LEU A 253 -41.02 -16.31 25.82
C LEU A 253 -41.98 -15.84 26.95
N ASP A 254 -41.55 -14.83 27.75
CA ASP A 254 -42.31 -14.34 28.90
C ASP A 254 -42.92 -12.94 28.73
N ALA A 255 -42.88 -12.31 27.54
CA ALA A 255 -43.43 -10.98 27.30
C ALA A 255 -44.82 -11.05 26.64
N PRO A 256 -45.88 -10.45 27.27
CA PRO A 256 -47.19 -10.37 26.66
C PRO A 256 -47.25 -9.40 25.48
N ASN A 257 -47.92 -9.83 24.43
CA ASN A 257 -48.21 -9.16 23.17
C ASN A 257 -48.34 -7.63 23.24
N GLY A 258 -47.57 -6.93 22.41
CA GLY A 258 -47.94 -5.59 21.95
C GLY A 258 -46.84 -4.56 22.00
N SER A 259 -45.96 -4.54 21.01
CA SER A 259 -45.45 -3.35 20.33
C SER A 259 -44.36 -3.77 19.33
N THR A 260 -44.58 -3.45 18.06
CA THR A 260 -43.62 -3.57 16.98
C THR A 260 -42.47 -2.55 17.20
N ALA A 261 -41.54 -2.87 18.10
CA ALA A 261 -40.23 -2.20 18.16
C ALA A 261 -39.38 -2.81 17.07
N GLN A 262 -39.08 -2.02 16.06
CA GLN A 262 -38.08 -2.34 15.06
C GLN A 262 -36.79 -2.78 15.76
N ALA A 263 -36.55 -4.09 15.75
CA ALA A 263 -35.28 -4.66 16.20
C ALA A 263 -34.17 -4.11 15.32
N SER A 264 -33.47 -3.10 15.83
CA SER A 264 -32.21 -2.58 15.26
C SER A 264 -31.14 -3.66 15.32
N GLY A 265 -31.00 -4.35 14.19
CA GLY A 265 -29.78 -4.77 13.66
C GLY A 265 -29.00 -5.90 14.25
N SER A 266 -29.40 -7.12 13.96
CA SER A 266 -28.41 -8.18 13.71
C SER A 266 -27.47 -7.72 12.58
N GLY A 267 -26.13 -7.80 12.79
CA GLY A 267 -25.13 -7.46 11.77
C GLY A 267 -25.24 -8.40 10.56
N ARG A 268 -26.18 -8.10 9.68
CA ARG A 268 -26.36 -8.80 8.41
C ARG A 268 -25.16 -8.47 7.54
N ALA A 269 -24.38 -9.47 7.17
CA ALA A 269 -23.30 -9.32 6.20
C ALA A 269 -23.82 -8.54 4.99
N THR A 270 -23.13 -7.47 4.62
CA THR A 270 -23.50 -6.64 3.46
C THR A 270 -23.41 -7.52 2.21
N SER A 271 -24.44 -7.53 1.37
CA SER A 271 -24.36 -8.31 0.15
C SER A 271 -23.48 -7.56 -0.86
N VAL A 272 -22.70 -8.28 -1.66
CA VAL A 272 -21.89 -7.70 -2.75
C VAL A 272 -22.73 -6.80 -3.66
N HIS A 273 -23.98 -7.19 -3.89
CA HIS A 273 -24.93 -6.40 -4.69
C HIS A 273 -25.23 -5.03 -4.06
N GLU A 274 -25.30 -4.95 -2.73
CA GLU A 274 -25.52 -3.68 -2.02
C GLU A 274 -24.31 -2.74 -2.16
N SER A 275 -23.09 -3.26 -2.00
CA SER A 275 -21.86 -2.48 -2.21
C SER A 275 -21.76 -1.93 -3.63
N LEU A 276 -22.07 -2.74 -4.63
CA LEU A 276 -22.07 -2.30 -6.04
C LEU A 276 -23.19 -1.28 -6.33
N ARG A 277 -24.34 -1.40 -5.68
CA ARG A 277 -25.44 -0.42 -5.79
C ARG A 277 -25.01 0.95 -5.24
N ILE A 278 -24.35 0.98 -4.09
CA ILE A 278 -23.80 2.20 -3.49
C ILE A 278 -22.75 2.80 -4.42
N LEU A 279 -21.78 2.00 -4.90
CA LEU A 279 -20.78 2.47 -5.86
C LEU A 279 -21.43 3.13 -7.08
N ARG A 280 -22.46 2.50 -7.66
CA ARG A 280 -23.18 3.07 -8.81
C ARG A 280 -23.83 4.40 -8.48
N SER A 281 -24.39 4.55 -7.30
CA SER A 281 -25.00 5.82 -6.84
C SER A 281 -23.92 6.90 -6.68
N VAL A 282 -22.81 6.60 -6.02
CA VAL A 282 -21.72 7.55 -5.79
C VAL A 282 -21.00 7.91 -7.11
N ALA A 283 -20.93 6.97 -8.07
CA ALA A 283 -20.35 7.22 -9.39
C ALA A 283 -21.16 8.19 -10.26
N SER A 284 -22.39 8.56 -9.87
CA SER A 284 -23.13 9.63 -10.55
C SER A 284 -22.70 11.04 -10.10
N GLU A 285 -21.91 11.15 -9.04
CA GLU A 285 -21.44 12.43 -8.49
C GLU A 285 -20.13 12.88 -9.16
N MET A 286 -20.01 14.18 -9.48
CA MET A 286 -18.77 14.75 -10.05
C MET A 286 -17.54 14.57 -9.14
N PRO A 287 -17.62 14.75 -7.81
CA PRO A 287 -16.48 14.54 -6.90
C PRO A 287 -15.87 13.14 -7.02
N PHE A 288 -16.67 12.10 -7.26
CA PHE A 288 -16.18 10.74 -7.47
C PHE A 288 -15.13 10.67 -8.61
N TRP A 289 -15.45 11.26 -9.76
CA TRP A 289 -14.56 11.23 -10.92
C TRP A 289 -13.29 12.05 -10.73
N LEU A 290 -13.40 13.18 -10.04
CA LEU A 290 -12.24 14.01 -9.72
C LEU A 290 -11.28 13.26 -8.76
N HIS A 291 -11.81 12.59 -7.73
CA HIS A 291 -11.00 11.72 -6.86
C HIS A 291 -10.38 10.55 -7.64
N LEU A 292 -11.14 9.90 -8.52
CA LEU A 292 -10.67 8.79 -9.33
C LEU A 292 -9.50 9.22 -10.23
N VAL A 293 -9.65 10.31 -10.97
CA VAL A 293 -8.61 10.82 -11.89
C VAL A 293 -7.38 11.25 -11.10
N SER A 294 -7.55 12.00 -10.01
CA SER A 294 -6.45 12.41 -9.14
C SER A 294 -5.71 11.19 -8.56
N ARG A 295 -6.44 10.21 -8.03
CA ARG A 295 -5.86 9.00 -7.45
C ARG A 295 -5.11 8.17 -8.49
N ALA A 296 -5.67 8.00 -9.69
CA ALA A 296 -5.04 7.26 -10.78
C ALA A 296 -3.74 7.95 -11.24
N ALA A 297 -3.76 9.26 -11.43
CA ALA A 297 -2.58 10.03 -11.80
C ALA A 297 -1.48 9.95 -10.73
N LEU A 298 -1.83 10.11 -9.45
CA LEU A 298 -0.87 10.03 -8.35
C LEU A 298 -0.37 8.61 -8.08
N MET A 299 -1.12 7.56 -8.45
CA MET A 299 -0.65 6.18 -8.39
C MET A 299 0.55 5.95 -9.32
N VAL A 300 0.47 6.46 -10.57
CA VAL A 300 1.59 6.42 -11.52
C VAL A 300 2.78 7.20 -10.95
N PHE A 301 2.54 8.39 -10.43
CA PHE A 301 3.58 9.23 -9.83
C PHE A 301 4.26 8.59 -8.62
N ALA A 302 3.48 7.99 -7.73
CA ALA A 302 3.95 7.32 -6.51
C ALA A 302 4.79 6.07 -6.79
N SER A 303 4.48 5.35 -7.88
CA SER A 303 5.16 4.12 -8.27
C SER A 303 6.57 4.35 -8.81
N PHE A 304 6.93 5.60 -9.12
CA PHE A 304 8.26 5.97 -9.62
C PHE A 304 9.40 5.56 -8.67
N LEU A 305 9.11 5.33 -7.39
CA LEU A 305 10.06 4.75 -6.43
C LEU A 305 10.78 3.50 -6.97
N MET A 306 10.08 2.66 -7.73
CA MET A 306 10.65 1.42 -8.29
C MET A 306 11.73 1.70 -9.34
N PHE A 307 11.70 2.86 -9.97
CA PHE A 307 12.62 3.27 -11.03
C PHE A 307 13.75 4.18 -10.55
N VAL A 308 13.68 4.67 -9.30
CA VAL A 308 14.67 5.59 -8.73
C VAL A 308 16.10 5.03 -8.81
N PRO A 309 16.38 3.76 -8.42
CA PRO A 309 17.74 3.22 -8.54
C PRO A 309 18.23 3.18 -9.99
N SER A 310 17.39 2.80 -10.93
CA SER A 310 17.73 2.75 -12.37
C SER A 310 17.98 4.14 -12.94
N LEU A 311 17.18 5.12 -12.57
CA LEU A 311 17.40 6.53 -12.95
C LEU A 311 18.75 7.04 -12.46
N MET A 312 19.05 6.80 -11.17
CA MET A 312 20.29 7.29 -10.56
C MET A 312 21.52 6.63 -11.14
N SER A 313 21.43 5.36 -11.51
CA SER A 313 22.50 4.67 -12.21
C SER A 313 22.66 5.16 -13.65
N ASN A 314 21.56 5.25 -14.41
CA ASN A 314 21.61 5.52 -15.85
C ASN A 314 21.86 7.00 -16.18
N CYS A 315 21.29 7.93 -15.40
CA CYS A 315 21.33 9.36 -15.71
C CYS A 315 22.36 10.14 -14.86
N PHE A 316 22.69 9.63 -13.66
CA PHE A 316 23.64 10.29 -12.76
C PHE A 316 24.95 9.50 -12.57
N GLY A 317 25.09 8.31 -13.20
CA GLY A 317 26.30 7.50 -13.16
C GLY A 317 26.63 6.91 -11.78
N LEU A 318 25.63 6.78 -10.87
CA LEU A 318 25.85 6.20 -9.56
C LEU A 318 26.00 4.68 -9.65
N SER A 319 26.91 4.12 -8.86
CA SER A 319 26.98 2.67 -8.67
C SER A 319 25.73 2.14 -7.96
N SER A 320 25.47 0.83 -8.03
CA SER A 320 24.22 0.20 -7.55
C SER A 320 23.90 0.49 -6.08
N ALA A 321 24.89 0.53 -5.18
CA ALA A 321 24.66 0.77 -3.76
C ALA A 321 24.16 2.19 -3.44
N PRO A 322 24.83 3.32 -3.86
CA PRO A 322 24.28 4.66 -3.65
C PRO A 322 23.00 4.90 -4.47
N ALA A 323 22.82 4.28 -5.64
CA ALA A 323 21.58 4.36 -6.39
C ALA A 323 20.40 3.76 -5.61
N ALA A 324 20.58 2.60 -4.99
CA ALA A 324 19.56 1.99 -4.13
C ALA A 324 19.25 2.84 -2.87
N LYS A 325 20.29 3.44 -2.24
CA LYS A 325 20.09 4.36 -1.10
C LYS A 325 19.22 5.56 -1.44
N THR A 326 19.22 6.02 -2.70
CA THR A 326 18.34 7.10 -3.13
C THR A 326 16.86 6.71 -3.05
N GLY A 327 16.51 5.45 -3.27
CA GLY A 327 15.17 4.93 -3.02
C GLY A 327 14.72 5.08 -1.56
N SER A 328 15.64 4.89 -0.60
CA SER A 328 15.34 5.14 0.82
C SER A 328 15.11 6.63 1.11
N LEU A 329 15.85 7.55 0.45
CA LEU A 329 15.63 9.00 0.58
C LEU A 329 14.25 9.41 0.06
N TYR A 330 13.82 8.86 -1.08
CA TYR A 330 12.46 9.04 -1.59
C TYR A 330 11.40 8.59 -0.57
N ALA A 331 11.57 7.39 -0.01
CA ALA A 331 10.65 6.87 0.99
C ALA A 331 10.63 7.71 2.28
N LEU A 332 11.80 8.24 2.69
CA LEU A 332 11.93 9.14 3.84
C LEU A 332 11.20 10.47 3.60
N GLY A 333 11.29 11.04 2.41
CA GLY A 333 10.53 12.24 2.04
C GLY A 333 9.02 12.02 2.18
N CYS A 334 8.51 10.88 1.65
CA CYS A 334 7.13 10.48 1.83
C CYS A 334 6.74 10.34 3.31
N LEU A 335 7.59 9.66 4.09
CA LEU A 335 7.37 9.41 5.51
C LEU A 335 7.21 10.71 6.29
N LEU A 336 8.13 11.65 6.10
CA LEU A 336 8.10 12.95 6.77
C LEU A 336 6.86 13.76 6.39
N ALA A 337 6.53 13.83 5.10
CA ALA A 337 5.36 14.58 4.64
C ALA A 337 4.05 14.04 5.22
N VAL A 338 3.86 12.72 5.24
CA VAL A 338 2.67 12.09 5.81
C VAL A 338 2.64 12.25 7.32
N SER A 339 3.77 12.08 8.01
CA SER A 339 3.85 12.20 9.48
C SER A 339 3.46 13.60 9.96
N ILE A 340 3.87 14.63 9.22
CA ILE A 340 3.59 16.03 9.56
C ILE A 340 2.21 16.46 9.05
N GLY A 341 1.85 16.04 7.82
CA GLY A 341 0.71 16.60 7.07
C GLY A 341 -0.61 15.89 7.27
N SER A 342 -0.64 14.59 7.65
CA SER A 342 -1.88 13.82 7.65
C SER A 342 -2.94 14.32 8.63
N LYS A 343 -2.56 14.62 9.86
CA LYS A 343 -3.50 15.12 10.88
C LYS A 343 -3.98 16.54 10.61
N PRO A 344 -3.09 17.53 10.33
CA PRO A 344 -3.52 18.90 10.06
C PRO A 344 -4.39 19.03 8.81
N TYR A 345 -4.13 18.23 7.76
CA TYR A 345 -4.80 18.37 6.47
C TYR A 345 -6.33 18.35 6.57
N ASN A 346 -6.89 17.49 7.42
CA ASN A 346 -8.34 17.40 7.57
C ASN A 346 -8.98 18.62 8.28
N ASN A 347 -8.19 19.32 9.09
CA ASN A 347 -8.64 20.50 9.82
C ASN A 347 -8.47 21.81 9.04
N LEU A 348 -7.91 21.74 7.82
CA LEU A 348 -7.75 22.89 6.94
C LEU A 348 -9.09 23.25 6.29
N ASP A 349 -9.34 24.53 6.16
CA ASP A 349 -10.40 25.06 5.30
C ASP A 349 -10.07 24.82 3.81
N SER A 350 -11.06 24.87 2.93
CA SER A 350 -10.90 24.60 1.50
C SER A 350 -9.80 25.43 0.85
N ARG A 351 -9.69 26.71 1.19
CA ARG A 351 -8.63 27.56 0.66
C ARG A 351 -7.23 27.10 1.06
N SER A 352 -7.04 26.71 2.32
CA SER A 352 -5.76 26.18 2.82
C SER A 352 -5.43 24.82 2.23
N LYS A 353 -6.41 23.95 1.96
CA LYS A 353 -6.23 22.68 1.23
C LYS A 353 -5.76 22.96 -0.21
N ILE A 354 -6.39 23.90 -0.92
CA ILE A 354 -5.97 24.30 -2.28
C ILE A 354 -4.51 24.78 -2.27
N VAL A 355 -4.13 25.67 -1.34
CA VAL A 355 -2.74 26.15 -1.23
C VAL A 355 -1.78 25.01 -0.93
N THR A 356 -2.12 24.14 0.01
CA THR A 356 -1.29 22.98 0.38
C THR A 356 -1.08 22.04 -0.79
N ASN A 357 -2.14 21.68 -1.52
CA ASN A 357 -2.07 20.86 -2.70
C ASN A 357 -1.27 21.53 -3.83
N ALA A 358 -1.45 22.84 -4.02
CA ALA A 358 -0.71 23.62 -5.02
C ALA A 358 0.79 23.63 -4.73
N VAL A 359 1.19 23.85 -3.48
CA VAL A 359 2.60 23.82 -3.07
C VAL A 359 3.17 22.42 -3.25
N GLN A 360 2.49 21.38 -2.78
CA GLN A 360 2.99 20.02 -2.84
C GLN A 360 3.06 19.51 -4.29
N LEU A 361 1.96 19.54 -5.03
CA LEU A 361 1.94 19.02 -6.41
C LEU A 361 2.66 19.94 -7.40
N GLY A 362 2.70 21.24 -7.14
CA GLY A 362 3.57 22.18 -7.85
C GLY A 362 5.05 21.83 -7.70
N THR A 363 5.48 21.51 -6.49
CA THR A 363 6.85 21.04 -6.20
C THR A 363 7.13 19.71 -6.90
N ALA A 364 6.16 18.79 -6.91
CA ALA A 364 6.25 17.53 -7.65
C ALA A 364 6.46 17.74 -9.15
N THR A 365 5.63 18.59 -9.75
CA THR A 365 5.72 18.96 -11.18
C THR A 365 7.06 19.62 -11.49
N PHE A 366 7.48 20.58 -10.67
CA PHE A 366 8.78 21.25 -10.81
C PHE A 366 9.94 20.27 -10.76
N SER A 367 9.93 19.33 -9.81
CA SER A 367 10.97 18.30 -9.69
C SER A 367 11.03 17.41 -10.93
N ALA A 368 9.88 17.00 -11.46
CA ALA A 368 9.80 16.20 -12.69
C ALA A 368 10.35 16.97 -13.91
N LEU A 369 10.00 18.25 -14.05
CA LEU A 369 10.51 19.10 -15.14
C LEU A 369 12.01 19.37 -15.01
N THR A 370 12.52 19.54 -13.80
CA THR A 370 13.96 19.71 -13.55
C THR A 370 14.75 18.47 -13.98
N LEU A 371 14.25 17.27 -13.68
CA LEU A 371 14.84 16.01 -14.12
C LEU A 371 14.73 15.82 -15.65
N LEU A 372 13.61 16.23 -16.23
CA LEU A 372 13.43 16.25 -17.69
C LEU A 372 14.50 17.09 -18.38
N LEU A 373 14.78 18.31 -17.87
CA LEU A 373 15.79 19.19 -18.42
C LEU A 373 17.20 18.59 -18.26
N HIS A 374 17.49 17.93 -17.12
CA HIS A 374 18.75 17.23 -16.91
C HIS A 374 18.94 16.09 -17.92
N VAL A 375 17.94 15.21 -18.07
CA VAL A 375 18.00 14.07 -18.99
C VAL A 375 18.11 14.52 -20.45
N ARG A 376 17.54 15.66 -20.82
CA ARG A 376 17.68 16.26 -22.15
C ARG A 376 19.02 16.98 -22.36
N GLY A 377 19.85 17.05 -21.35
CA GLY A 377 21.14 17.75 -21.41
C GLY A 377 21.05 19.28 -21.42
N ALA A 378 19.83 19.84 -21.17
CA ALA A 378 19.65 21.30 -21.09
C ALA A 378 20.30 21.90 -19.82
N ILE A 379 20.36 21.12 -18.75
CA ILE A 379 21.06 21.45 -17.50
C ILE A 379 21.88 20.25 -17.04
N SER A 380 23.00 20.51 -16.35
CA SER A 380 23.78 19.45 -15.71
C SER A 380 23.62 19.54 -14.20
N LEU A 381 23.05 18.47 -13.60
CA LEU A 381 22.84 18.39 -12.16
C LEU A 381 23.86 17.43 -11.53
N PRO A 382 24.48 17.80 -10.39
CA PRO A 382 25.34 16.88 -9.67
C PRO A 382 24.49 15.74 -9.04
N PRO A 383 25.07 14.54 -8.85
CA PRO A 383 24.36 13.39 -8.25
C PRO A 383 23.73 13.69 -6.90
N SER A 384 24.39 14.49 -6.05
CA SER A 384 23.86 14.91 -4.74
C SER A 384 22.55 15.70 -4.85
N PHE A 385 22.45 16.57 -5.87
CA PHE A 385 21.22 17.30 -6.13
C PHE A 385 20.11 16.38 -6.68
N GLY A 386 20.46 15.40 -7.52
CA GLY A 386 19.53 14.35 -7.94
C GLY A 386 18.96 13.57 -6.76
N MET A 387 19.80 13.19 -5.79
CA MET A 387 19.38 12.53 -4.54
C MET A 387 18.45 13.42 -3.72
N PHE A 388 18.77 14.71 -3.58
CA PHE A 388 17.92 15.69 -2.90
C PHE A 388 16.56 15.86 -3.59
N LEU A 389 16.54 15.94 -4.92
CA LEU A 389 15.28 15.97 -5.67
C LEU A 389 14.42 14.75 -5.43
N MET A 390 15.00 13.55 -5.30
CA MET A 390 14.24 12.35 -4.97
C MET A 390 13.61 12.40 -3.58
N PHE A 391 14.29 12.98 -2.60
CA PHE A 391 13.73 13.22 -1.27
C PHE A 391 12.54 14.20 -1.32
N ILE A 392 12.70 15.33 -2.01
CA ILE A 392 11.64 16.33 -2.21
C ILE A 392 10.46 15.72 -2.98
N TRP A 393 10.74 14.98 -4.04
CA TRP A 393 9.71 14.27 -4.82
C TRP A 393 8.87 13.36 -3.93
N GLY A 394 9.52 12.54 -3.10
CA GLY A 394 8.81 11.66 -2.17
C GLY A 394 7.85 12.41 -1.25
N GLY A 395 8.28 13.58 -0.73
CA GLY A 395 7.45 14.41 0.14
C GLY A 395 6.30 15.12 -0.57
N SER A 396 6.50 15.49 -1.82
CA SER A 396 5.62 16.41 -2.53
C SER A 396 4.26 15.85 -2.95
N PHE A 397 4.07 14.54 -3.01
CA PHE A 397 2.79 13.95 -3.41
C PHE A 397 2.10 13.16 -2.29
N ALA A 398 2.79 12.90 -1.20
CA ALA A 398 2.38 11.88 -0.23
C ALA A 398 1.02 12.16 0.43
N VAL A 399 0.76 13.39 0.89
CA VAL A 399 -0.53 13.76 1.50
C VAL A 399 -1.65 13.77 0.46
N PRO A 400 -1.53 14.47 -0.70
CA PRO A 400 -2.55 14.43 -1.74
C PRO A 400 -2.89 13.02 -2.24
N PHE A 401 -1.93 12.10 -2.21
CA PHE A 401 -2.13 10.71 -2.63
C PHE A 401 -2.93 9.89 -1.61
N TYR A 402 -2.58 9.98 -0.31
CA TYR A 402 -3.15 9.08 0.68
C TYR A 402 -4.47 9.57 1.27
N ILE A 403 -4.63 10.88 1.51
CA ILE A 403 -5.69 11.38 2.39
C ILE A 403 -7.01 11.64 1.65
N PRO A 404 -7.10 12.49 0.60
CA PRO A 404 -8.39 12.93 0.08
C PRO A 404 -9.27 11.78 -0.44
N SER A 405 -8.73 10.92 -1.30
CA SER A 405 -9.49 9.82 -1.88
C SER A 405 -9.89 8.75 -0.87
N SER A 406 -9.07 8.54 0.17
CA SER A 406 -9.37 7.55 1.21
C SER A 406 -10.47 8.06 2.15
N ILE A 407 -10.46 9.35 2.52
CA ILE A 407 -11.53 9.98 3.30
C ILE A 407 -12.84 9.92 2.51
N PHE A 408 -12.84 10.34 1.25
CA PHE A 408 -14.01 10.24 0.39
C PHE A 408 -14.61 8.83 0.35
N ALA A 409 -13.77 7.80 0.23
CA ALA A 409 -14.23 6.41 0.22
C ALA A 409 -14.86 6.00 1.56
N LEU A 410 -14.33 6.50 2.70
CA LEU A 410 -14.90 6.22 4.02
C LEU A 410 -16.22 6.94 4.24
N GLU A 411 -16.31 8.23 3.92
CA GLU A 411 -17.50 9.06 4.09
C GLU A 411 -18.67 8.58 3.20
N ARG A 412 -18.42 8.39 1.90
CA ARG A 412 -19.47 8.00 0.94
C ARG A 412 -19.80 6.53 0.95
N GLY A 413 -18.81 5.67 1.20
CA GLY A 413 -18.99 4.22 1.22
C GLY A 413 -19.52 3.69 2.55
N GLY A 414 -19.19 4.35 3.66
CA GLY A 414 -19.54 3.89 5.00
C GLY A 414 -19.08 2.44 5.24
N LYS A 415 -19.71 1.75 6.16
CA LYS A 415 -19.41 0.33 6.49
C LYS A 415 -19.68 -0.65 5.34
N LYS A 416 -20.50 -0.24 4.38
CA LYS A 416 -21.05 -1.13 3.36
C LYS A 416 -20.29 -1.12 2.04
N SER A 417 -19.53 -0.05 1.74
CA SER A 417 -18.94 0.12 0.43
C SER A 417 -17.61 0.88 0.42
N SER A 418 -17.01 1.17 1.59
CA SER A 418 -15.75 1.92 1.65
C SER A 418 -14.59 1.21 0.95
N ALA A 419 -14.48 -0.11 1.13
CA ALA A 419 -13.47 -0.91 0.45
C ALA A 419 -13.75 -0.96 -1.06
N THR A 420 -14.99 -1.14 -1.47
CA THR A 420 -15.39 -1.17 -2.89
C THR A 420 -15.04 0.15 -3.61
N ILE A 421 -15.34 1.31 -3.00
CA ILE A 421 -15.02 2.62 -3.60
C ILE A 421 -13.51 2.84 -3.68
N SER A 422 -12.78 2.56 -2.58
CA SER A 422 -11.33 2.71 -2.55
C SER A 422 -10.64 1.80 -3.57
N ASP A 423 -11.06 0.54 -3.66
CA ASP A 423 -10.48 -0.40 -4.60
C ASP A 423 -10.86 -0.09 -6.06
N PHE A 424 -12.01 0.53 -6.30
CA PHE A 424 -12.35 1.02 -7.63
C PHE A 424 -11.42 2.15 -8.08
N PHE A 425 -11.07 3.09 -7.20
CA PHE A 425 -10.07 4.12 -7.50
C PHE A 425 -8.70 3.51 -7.77
N ASP A 426 -8.29 2.58 -6.94
CA ASP A 426 -7.01 1.90 -7.08
C ASP A 426 -6.96 1.02 -8.33
N PHE A 427 -8.08 0.41 -8.77
CA PHE A 427 -8.18 -0.35 -10.02
C PHE A 427 -7.72 0.49 -11.21
N PHE A 428 -8.29 1.68 -11.38
CA PHE A 428 -7.89 2.58 -12.46
C PHE A 428 -6.45 3.07 -12.28
N GLY A 429 -6.04 3.35 -11.06
CA GLY A 429 -4.67 3.74 -10.76
C GLY A 429 -3.65 2.68 -11.18
N PHE A 430 -3.88 1.42 -10.83
CA PHE A 430 -2.99 0.32 -11.22
C PHE A 430 -3.08 -0.03 -12.70
N LEU A 431 -4.22 0.19 -13.36
CA LEU A 431 -4.34 0.04 -14.80
C LEU A 431 -3.46 1.08 -15.54
N CYS A 432 -3.54 2.34 -15.14
CA CYS A 432 -2.65 3.40 -15.65
C CYS A 432 -1.17 3.09 -15.36
N LEU A 433 -0.88 2.56 -14.17
CA LEU A 433 0.46 2.13 -13.79
C LEU A 433 0.96 0.96 -14.66
N ALA A 434 0.12 -0.01 -14.98
CA ALA A 434 0.51 -1.13 -15.85
C ALA A 434 0.94 -0.65 -17.24
N ILE A 435 0.23 0.33 -17.79
CA ILE A 435 0.56 0.98 -19.06
C ILE A 435 1.90 1.72 -18.93
N PHE A 436 2.09 2.50 -17.86
CA PHE A 436 3.34 3.20 -17.59
C PHE A 436 4.51 2.24 -17.42
N ASN A 437 4.35 1.15 -16.65
CA ASN A 437 5.38 0.14 -16.43
C ASN A 437 5.77 -0.57 -17.73
N GLY A 438 4.80 -0.91 -18.58
CA GLY A 438 5.05 -1.51 -19.89
C GLY A 438 5.90 -0.59 -20.76
N HIS A 439 5.65 0.72 -20.71
CA HIS A 439 6.45 1.71 -21.40
C HIS A 439 7.85 1.90 -20.77
N ALA A 440 7.92 2.06 -19.46
CA ALA A 440 9.18 2.23 -18.73
C ALA A 440 10.10 1.01 -18.83
N ALA A 441 9.55 -0.21 -18.95
CA ALA A 441 10.33 -1.43 -19.14
C ALA A 441 10.97 -1.54 -20.53
N SER A 442 10.44 -0.84 -21.52
CA SER A 442 11.01 -0.79 -22.89
C SER A 442 12.23 0.17 -23.03
N ILE A 443 12.62 0.85 -21.94
CA ILE A 443 13.66 1.90 -21.89
C ILE A 443 15.07 1.45 -22.33
N GLN A 444 15.30 0.16 -22.51
CA GLN A 444 16.64 -0.37 -22.76
C GLN A 444 17.24 -0.04 -24.14
N GLN A 445 16.44 0.37 -25.13
CA GLN A 445 16.95 0.63 -26.48
C GLN A 445 17.37 2.08 -26.76
N ASN A 446 16.79 3.07 -26.06
CA ASN A 446 17.16 4.50 -26.19
C ASN A 446 16.93 5.26 -24.86
N VAL A 447 17.85 5.06 -23.91
CA VAL A 447 17.76 5.49 -22.51
C VAL A 447 17.29 6.94 -22.33
N MET A 448 17.86 7.89 -23.06
CA MET A 448 17.60 9.32 -22.87
C MET A 448 16.20 9.75 -23.35
N ILE A 449 15.75 9.27 -24.49
CA ILE A 449 14.43 9.65 -25.06
C ILE A 449 13.31 9.11 -24.16
N GLN A 450 13.47 7.92 -23.65
CA GLN A 450 12.45 7.24 -22.86
C GLN A 450 12.32 7.81 -21.44
N TRP A 451 13.43 8.16 -20.78
CA TRP A 451 13.37 8.91 -19.52
C TRP A 451 12.70 10.28 -19.70
N SER A 452 12.95 10.96 -20.83
CA SER A 452 12.29 12.23 -21.14
C SER A 452 10.76 12.07 -21.20
N LEU A 453 10.29 11.03 -21.88
CA LEU A 453 8.84 10.74 -21.94
C LEU A 453 8.25 10.36 -20.59
N CYS A 454 8.95 9.55 -19.79
CA CYS A 454 8.54 9.24 -18.41
C CYS A 454 8.33 10.52 -17.59
N PHE A 455 9.27 11.48 -17.63
CA PHE A 455 9.14 12.73 -16.88
C PHE A 455 8.02 13.63 -17.40
N VAL A 456 7.76 13.66 -18.71
CA VAL A 456 6.59 14.37 -19.26
C VAL A 456 5.30 13.76 -18.73
N ILE A 457 5.17 12.43 -18.74
CA ILE A 457 3.99 11.73 -18.22
C ILE A 457 3.83 12.05 -16.72
N LEU A 458 4.90 11.94 -15.93
CA LEU A 458 4.85 12.19 -14.48
C LEU A 458 4.49 13.63 -14.15
N ALA A 459 5.06 14.62 -14.85
CA ALA A 459 4.69 16.02 -14.68
C ALA A 459 3.22 16.26 -15.04
N SER A 460 2.73 15.64 -16.12
CA SER A 460 1.32 15.72 -16.52
C SER A 460 0.39 15.09 -15.48
N CYS A 461 0.77 13.94 -14.90
CA CYS A 461 0.01 13.29 -13.84
C CYS A 461 -0.10 14.18 -12.59
N SER A 462 1.00 14.81 -12.16
CA SER A 462 1.00 15.72 -11.01
C SER A 462 0.13 16.96 -11.26
N ALA A 463 0.26 17.58 -12.45
CA ALA A 463 -0.55 18.74 -12.84
C ALA A 463 -2.05 18.38 -12.93
N THR A 464 -2.40 17.24 -13.52
CA THR A 464 -3.79 16.76 -13.59
C THR A 464 -4.38 16.56 -12.21
N SER A 465 -3.62 15.94 -11.29
CA SER A 465 -4.08 15.76 -9.92
C SER A 465 -4.29 17.09 -9.20
N LEU A 466 -3.40 18.07 -9.39
CA LEU A 466 -3.55 19.41 -8.83
C LEU A 466 -4.87 20.07 -9.31
N VAL A 467 -5.15 20.01 -10.60
CA VAL A 467 -6.41 20.56 -11.16
C VAL A 467 -7.63 19.85 -10.55
N CYS A 468 -7.62 18.52 -10.49
CA CYS A 468 -8.73 17.75 -9.92
C CYS A 468 -8.99 18.09 -8.45
N LEU A 469 -7.94 18.14 -7.62
CA LEU A 469 -8.07 18.45 -6.19
C LEU A 469 -8.48 19.92 -5.95
N THR A 470 -8.03 20.85 -6.79
CA THR A 470 -8.49 22.25 -6.72
C THR A 470 -9.97 22.37 -7.07
N LEU A 471 -10.42 21.68 -8.12
CA LEU A 471 -11.84 21.67 -8.51
C LEU A 471 -12.72 21.03 -7.43
N LEU A 472 -12.25 20.00 -6.74
CA LEU A 472 -12.98 19.39 -5.64
C LEU A 472 -13.27 20.39 -4.53
N GLU A 473 -12.27 21.14 -4.08
CA GLU A 473 -12.46 22.14 -3.02
C GLU A 473 -13.36 23.30 -3.44
N LEU A 474 -13.29 23.72 -4.73
CA LEU A 474 -14.16 24.76 -5.27
C LEU A 474 -15.64 24.34 -5.45
N ILE A 475 -15.90 23.03 -5.58
CA ILE A 475 -17.28 22.50 -5.66
C ILE A 475 -17.86 22.30 -4.25
N SER A 476 -17.00 22.11 -3.24
CA SER A 476 -17.40 21.88 -1.86
C SER A 476 -17.71 23.16 -1.08
N ASP A 477 -17.20 24.31 -1.53
CA ASP A 477 -17.54 25.66 -1.03
C ASP A 477 -18.86 26.13 -1.64
#